data_e3a8ee7f8966162779087d3075f131c9
#
_entry.id   e3a8ee7f8966162779087d3075f131c9
#
_cell.length_a   1.000
_cell.length_b   1.000
_cell.length_c   1.000
_cell.angle_alpha   90.00
_cell.angle_beta   90.00
_cell.angle_gamma   90.00
#
_symmetry.space_group_name_H-M   'P 1'
#
loop_
_entity.id
_entity.type
_entity.pdbx_description
1 polymer ?
#
loop_
_entity_poly.entity_id
_entity_poly.type
_entity_poly.pdbx_seq_one_letter_code
_entity_poly.pdbx_strand_id
1 'polypeptide(L)'
;MFSKKLYSQSAALFEFGANTKESTTYLDDNIYYGLAHYYANVYKAKDVKVDAVALEKSIVAFGKVLEASPSYLEAYLYLARTNRLLEKDDAMVKNYEDYVAKTMELGAEEVAKDAVKAKIIESYNNIAASYANTDKVKAIEYFNKTLALDAANAYANESIKILK
;
A
#
# COMPACT_ATOMS: atom_id res chain seq x y z
N MET A 1 0.37 16.47 14.22
CA MET A 1 -0.82 15.68 14.59
C MET A 1 -0.57 14.17 14.45
N PHE A 2 -0.05 13.70 13.33
CA PHE A 2 0.33 12.27 13.15
C PHE A 2 1.32 11.72 14.18
N SER A 3 2.26 12.53 14.65
CA SER A 3 3.30 12.12 15.61
C SER A 3 2.80 11.69 17.00
N LYS A 4 1.52 11.95 17.33
CA LYS A 4 0.93 11.63 18.64
C LYS A 4 -0.13 10.52 18.59
N LYS A 5 -0.20 9.76 17.49
CA LYS A 5 -1.21 8.70 17.29
C LYS A 5 -2.67 9.21 17.42
N LEU A 6 -2.94 10.46 17.05
CA LEU A 6 -4.28 11.05 17.07
C LEU A 6 -4.97 10.88 15.71
N TYR A 7 -4.91 9.68 15.15
CA TYR A 7 -5.35 9.43 13.77
C TYR A 7 -6.85 9.63 13.57
N SER A 8 -7.69 9.18 14.51
CA SER A 8 -9.14 9.38 14.41
C SER A 8 -9.54 10.86 14.46
N GLN A 9 -8.87 11.63 15.33
CA GLN A 9 -9.07 13.08 15.39
C GLN A 9 -8.55 13.76 14.13
N SER A 10 -7.42 13.29 13.58
CA SER A 10 -6.89 13.78 12.31
C SER A 10 -7.86 13.52 11.16
N ALA A 11 -8.47 12.32 11.09
CA ALA A 11 -9.48 12.02 10.08
C ALA A 11 -10.65 13.00 10.12
N ALA A 12 -11.19 13.31 11.31
CA ALA A 12 -12.29 14.26 11.46
C ALA A 12 -11.94 15.69 10.98
N LEU A 13 -10.66 16.09 11.09
CA LEU A 13 -10.24 17.41 10.62
C LEU A 13 -10.17 17.49 9.09
N PHE A 14 -9.76 16.41 8.42
CA PHE A 14 -9.62 16.40 6.97
C PHE A 14 -10.92 16.01 6.24
N GLU A 15 -11.94 15.48 6.96
CA GLU A 15 -13.18 14.98 6.36
C GLU A 15 -13.91 16.02 5.53
N PHE A 16 -13.98 17.25 6.00
CA PHE A 16 -14.70 18.33 5.31
C PHE A 16 -14.03 18.63 3.95
N GLY A 17 -12.73 18.93 3.94
CA GLY A 17 -12.00 19.26 2.71
C GLY A 17 -11.91 18.06 1.75
N ALA A 18 -11.76 16.84 2.26
CA ALA A 18 -11.77 15.61 1.48
C ALA A 18 -13.12 15.31 0.78
N ASN A 19 -14.20 15.94 1.23
CA ASN A 19 -15.53 15.82 0.61
C ASN A 19 -15.97 17.09 -0.15
N THR A 20 -15.15 18.13 -0.18
CA THR A 20 -15.43 19.39 -0.89
C THR A 20 -14.52 19.51 -2.12
N LYS A 21 -15.00 19.03 -3.27
CA LYS A 21 -14.20 18.92 -4.51
C LYS A 21 -13.64 20.27 -5.00
N GLU A 22 -14.34 21.35 -4.70
CA GLU A 22 -13.96 22.72 -5.05
C GLU A 22 -12.92 23.33 -4.08
N SER A 23 -12.58 22.63 -2.98
CA SER A 23 -11.55 23.08 -2.03
C SER A 23 -10.18 23.09 -2.69
N THR A 24 -9.41 24.15 -2.46
CA THR A 24 -8.02 24.25 -2.88
C THR A 24 -7.11 23.22 -2.21
N THR A 25 -7.55 22.65 -1.09
CA THR A 25 -6.85 21.61 -0.32
C THR A 25 -7.38 20.20 -0.58
N TYR A 26 -8.33 20.04 -1.54
CA TYR A 26 -9.02 18.76 -1.78
C TYR A 26 -8.08 17.57 -1.92
N LEU A 27 -6.99 17.72 -2.68
CA LEU A 27 -6.01 16.64 -2.88
C LEU A 27 -5.30 16.29 -1.57
N ASP A 28 -4.75 17.29 -0.89
CA ASP A 28 -4.01 17.10 0.36
C ASP A 28 -4.93 16.55 1.46
N ASP A 29 -6.16 17.05 1.56
CA ASP A 29 -7.15 16.58 2.53
C ASP A 29 -7.51 15.12 2.30
N ASN A 30 -7.66 14.67 1.05
CA ASN A 30 -7.88 13.26 0.75
C ASN A 30 -6.65 12.39 1.08
N ILE A 31 -5.43 12.87 0.82
CA ILE A 31 -4.20 12.17 1.21
C ILE A 31 -4.17 11.99 2.74
N TYR A 32 -4.33 13.06 3.51
CA TYR A 32 -4.26 12.98 4.97
C TYR A 32 -5.45 12.25 5.59
N TYR A 33 -6.64 12.37 5.01
CA TYR A 33 -7.82 11.61 5.43
C TYR A 33 -7.61 10.11 5.24
N GLY A 34 -7.12 9.71 4.07
CA GLY A 34 -6.79 8.31 3.77
C GLY A 34 -5.72 7.77 4.71
N LEU A 35 -4.63 8.51 4.91
CA LEU A 35 -3.55 8.14 5.84
C LEU A 35 -4.03 8.02 7.29
N ALA A 36 -4.89 8.94 7.73
CA ALA A 36 -5.42 8.92 9.09
C ALA A 36 -6.24 7.66 9.37
N HIS A 37 -7.13 7.27 8.46
CA HIS A 37 -7.91 6.04 8.57
C HIS A 37 -7.04 4.78 8.49
N TYR A 38 -6.05 4.75 7.61
CA TYR A 38 -5.10 3.65 7.50
C TYR A 38 -4.30 3.47 8.80
N TYR A 39 -3.62 4.53 9.28
CA TYR A 39 -2.78 4.44 10.46
C TYR A 39 -3.56 4.22 11.77
N ALA A 40 -4.81 4.68 11.85
CA ALA A 40 -5.69 4.34 12.97
C ALA A 40 -5.89 2.81 13.10
N ASN A 41 -5.75 2.06 12.00
CA ASN A 41 -5.86 0.60 12.00
C ASN A 41 -4.51 -0.10 12.17
N VAL A 42 -3.43 0.39 11.55
CA VAL A 42 -2.08 -0.21 11.66
C VAL A 42 -1.56 -0.17 13.09
N TYR A 43 -1.83 0.90 13.83
CA TYR A 43 -1.34 1.08 15.20
C TYR A 43 -2.33 0.68 16.29
N LYS A 44 -3.35 -0.11 15.95
CA LYS A 44 -4.20 -0.75 16.96
C LYS A 44 -3.41 -1.77 17.78
N ALA A 45 -3.87 -2.04 19.00
CA ALA A 45 -3.34 -3.14 19.79
C ALA A 45 -3.54 -4.48 19.04
N LYS A 46 -2.63 -5.42 19.26
CA LYS A 46 -2.53 -6.68 18.49
C LYS A 46 -3.83 -7.50 18.47
N ASP A 47 -4.64 -7.41 19.52
CA ASP A 47 -5.90 -8.16 19.66
C ASP A 47 -7.14 -7.38 19.25
N VAL A 48 -6.97 -6.15 18.72
CA VAL A 48 -8.10 -5.31 18.28
C VAL A 48 -8.30 -5.47 16.79
N LYS A 49 -9.48 -5.97 16.40
CA LYS A 49 -9.86 -6.09 14.99
C LYS A 49 -9.76 -4.76 14.26
N VAL A 50 -9.40 -4.82 12.98
CA VAL A 50 -9.40 -3.66 12.10
C VAL A 50 -10.81 -3.09 11.98
N ASP A 51 -10.90 -1.78 11.86
CA ASP A 51 -12.14 -1.09 11.55
C ASP A 51 -12.31 -1.05 10.02
N ALA A 52 -13.09 -1.99 9.50
CA ALA A 52 -13.32 -2.12 8.07
C ALA A 52 -13.95 -0.86 7.48
N VAL A 53 -14.86 -0.18 8.20
CA VAL A 53 -15.50 1.06 7.73
C VAL A 53 -14.46 2.17 7.57
N ALA A 54 -13.56 2.31 8.53
CA ALA A 54 -12.47 3.29 8.45
C ALA A 54 -11.50 2.96 7.30
N LEU A 55 -11.19 1.67 7.08
CA LEU A 55 -10.33 1.25 5.97
C LEU A 55 -11.01 1.49 4.61
N GLU A 56 -12.31 1.27 4.48
CA GLU A 56 -13.05 1.64 3.25
C GLU A 56 -13.00 3.15 2.98
N LYS A 57 -13.10 4.00 4.01
CA LYS A 57 -12.90 5.45 3.86
C LYS A 57 -11.49 5.78 3.35
N SER A 58 -10.47 5.06 3.81
CA SER A 58 -9.10 5.19 3.28
C SER A 58 -9.03 4.84 1.79
N ILE A 59 -9.67 3.74 1.37
CA ILE A 59 -9.71 3.34 -0.06
C ILE A 59 -10.38 4.43 -0.90
N VAL A 60 -11.54 4.93 -0.48
CA VAL A 60 -12.25 6.00 -1.19
C VAL A 60 -11.40 7.26 -1.32
N ALA A 61 -10.72 7.66 -0.25
CA ALA A 61 -9.86 8.84 -0.24
C ALA A 61 -8.69 8.70 -1.22
N PHE A 62 -7.95 7.58 -1.19
CA PHE A 62 -6.86 7.36 -2.15
C PHE A 62 -7.36 7.16 -3.58
N GLY A 63 -8.57 6.62 -3.80
CA GLY A 63 -9.23 6.59 -5.09
C GLY A 63 -9.41 8.01 -5.66
N LYS A 64 -9.95 8.94 -4.85
CA LYS A 64 -10.10 10.36 -5.24
C LYS A 64 -8.75 11.04 -5.51
N VAL A 65 -7.69 10.66 -4.75
CA VAL A 65 -6.32 11.15 -5.03
C VAL A 65 -5.88 10.71 -6.42
N LEU A 66 -6.10 9.45 -6.81
CA LEU A 66 -5.71 8.95 -8.14
C LEU A 66 -6.58 9.51 -9.26
N GLU A 67 -7.85 9.83 -9.02
CA GLU A 67 -8.69 10.55 -9.98
C GLU A 67 -8.15 11.95 -10.27
N ALA A 68 -7.67 12.65 -9.23
CA ALA A 68 -7.14 14.01 -9.36
C ALA A 68 -5.67 14.03 -9.82
N SER A 69 -4.88 13.04 -9.40
CA SER A 69 -3.44 12.93 -9.68
C SER A 69 -3.04 11.46 -9.90
N PRO A 70 -3.21 10.91 -11.11
CA PRO A 70 -2.86 9.51 -11.42
C PRO A 70 -1.37 9.17 -11.25
N SER A 71 -0.50 10.19 -11.17
CA SER A 71 0.94 10.03 -10.94
C SER A 71 1.34 10.01 -9.46
N TYR A 72 0.40 10.15 -8.54
CA TYR A 72 0.70 10.09 -7.10
C TYR A 72 0.89 8.63 -6.64
N LEU A 73 2.13 8.14 -6.74
CA LEU A 73 2.48 6.72 -6.56
C LEU A 73 2.11 6.19 -5.19
N GLU A 74 2.26 6.98 -4.13
CA GLU A 74 1.93 6.58 -2.78
C GLU A 74 0.46 6.14 -2.61
N ALA A 75 -0.47 6.70 -3.42
CA ALA A 75 -1.87 6.29 -3.34
C ALA A 75 -2.06 4.83 -3.75
N TYR A 76 -1.39 4.35 -4.81
CA TYR A 76 -1.41 2.92 -5.19
C TYR A 76 -0.87 2.04 -4.07
N LEU A 77 0.24 2.45 -3.46
CA LEU A 77 0.85 1.70 -2.36
C LEU A 77 -0.05 1.63 -1.13
N TYR A 78 -0.70 2.75 -0.75
CA TYR A 78 -1.62 2.75 0.38
C TYR A 78 -2.93 2.03 0.08
N LEU A 79 -3.43 2.06 -1.16
CA LEU A 79 -4.55 1.21 -1.60
C LEU A 79 -4.21 -0.28 -1.44
N ALA A 80 -3.02 -0.71 -1.88
CA ALA A 80 -2.57 -2.08 -1.71
C ALA A 80 -2.50 -2.49 -0.23
N ARG A 81 -1.84 -1.68 0.60
CA ARG A 81 -1.70 -1.92 2.03
C ARG A 81 -3.05 -1.94 2.76
N THR A 82 -3.99 -1.07 2.36
CA THR A 82 -5.33 -1.02 2.95
C THR A 82 -6.15 -2.25 2.55
N ASN A 83 -6.09 -2.66 1.28
CA ASN A 83 -6.74 -3.88 0.80
C ASN A 83 -6.16 -5.14 1.48
N ARG A 84 -4.85 -5.17 1.77
CA ARG A 84 -4.25 -6.25 2.57
C ARG A 84 -4.85 -6.35 3.98
N LEU A 85 -5.07 -5.22 4.66
CA LEU A 85 -5.70 -5.21 5.98
C LEU A 85 -7.17 -5.66 5.94
N LEU A 86 -7.83 -5.52 4.80
CA LEU A 86 -9.20 -5.97 4.55
C LEU A 86 -9.27 -7.39 3.98
N GLU A 87 -8.12 -8.05 3.80
CA GLU A 87 -8.02 -9.39 3.20
C GLU A 87 -8.64 -9.46 1.78
N LYS A 88 -8.54 -8.36 1.02
CA LYS A 88 -8.98 -8.23 -0.37
C LYS A 88 -7.81 -8.51 -1.32
N ASP A 89 -7.43 -9.77 -1.46
CA ASP A 89 -6.19 -10.18 -2.12
C ASP A 89 -6.11 -9.73 -3.58
N ASP A 90 -7.16 -9.86 -4.38
CA ASP A 90 -7.14 -9.45 -5.79
C ASP A 90 -6.90 -7.94 -5.94
N ALA A 91 -7.58 -7.12 -5.12
CA ALA A 91 -7.41 -5.67 -5.13
C ALA A 91 -6.03 -5.27 -4.60
N MET A 92 -5.52 -5.96 -3.58
CA MET A 92 -4.18 -5.77 -3.05
C MET A 92 -3.12 -6.04 -4.13
N VAL A 93 -3.19 -7.19 -4.79
CA VAL A 93 -2.28 -7.57 -5.87
C VAL A 93 -2.28 -6.54 -6.97
N LYS A 94 -3.48 -6.19 -7.49
CA LYS A 94 -3.61 -5.20 -8.54
C LYS A 94 -2.95 -3.87 -8.18
N ASN A 95 -3.21 -3.34 -6.99
CA ASN A 95 -2.66 -2.05 -6.58
C ASN A 95 -1.13 -2.10 -6.37
N TYR A 96 -0.57 -3.21 -5.90
CA TYR A 96 0.89 -3.38 -5.84
C TYR A 96 1.50 -3.49 -7.24
N GLU A 97 0.87 -4.19 -8.17
CA GLU A 97 1.31 -4.27 -9.57
C GLU A 97 1.28 -2.88 -10.23
N ASP A 98 0.20 -2.12 -10.04
CA ASP A 98 0.06 -0.75 -10.55
C ASP A 98 1.16 0.17 -9.96
N TYR A 99 1.42 0.07 -8.64
CA TYR A 99 2.52 0.80 -7.99
C TYR A 99 3.87 0.50 -8.64
N VAL A 100 4.19 -0.79 -8.80
CA VAL A 100 5.47 -1.21 -9.39
C VAL A 100 5.58 -0.75 -10.84
N ALA A 101 4.55 -0.97 -11.66
CA ALA A 101 4.55 -0.58 -13.07
C ALA A 101 4.80 0.93 -13.22
N LYS A 102 4.06 1.75 -12.49
CA LYS A 102 4.21 3.20 -12.52
C LYS A 102 5.55 3.67 -11.98
N THR A 103 6.11 3.00 -10.97
CA THR A 103 7.44 3.31 -10.45
C THR A 103 8.53 3.00 -11.47
N MET A 104 8.39 1.90 -12.21
CA MET A 104 9.35 1.53 -13.27
C MET A 104 9.35 2.54 -14.44
N GLU A 105 8.22 3.20 -14.73
CA GLU A 105 8.12 4.27 -15.73
C GLU A 105 9.02 5.48 -15.39
N LEU A 106 9.39 5.69 -14.12
CA LEU A 106 10.27 6.78 -13.70
C LEU A 106 11.76 6.56 -14.05
N GLY A 107 12.10 5.36 -14.48
CA GLY A 107 13.45 5.00 -14.92
C GLY A 107 14.36 4.44 -13.83
N ALA A 108 15.50 3.91 -14.25
CA ALA A 108 16.40 3.12 -13.41
C ALA A 108 17.00 3.90 -12.23
N GLU A 109 17.25 5.19 -12.40
CA GLU A 109 17.82 6.04 -11.35
C GLU A 109 16.85 6.18 -10.15
N GLU A 110 15.55 6.37 -10.43
CA GLU A 110 14.53 6.46 -9.38
C GLU A 110 14.36 5.11 -8.68
N VAL A 111 14.27 4.03 -9.46
CA VAL A 111 14.13 2.66 -8.95
C VAL A 111 15.32 2.23 -8.07
N ALA A 112 16.52 2.73 -8.33
CA ALA A 112 17.72 2.43 -7.57
C ALA A 112 17.76 3.08 -6.17
N LYS A 113 16.91 4.09 -5.89
CA LYS A 113 16.84 4.72 -4.57
C LYS A 113 16.38 3.71 -3.52
N ASP A 114 17.10 3.62 -2.40
CA ASP A 114 16.82 2.62 -1.35
C ASP A 114 15.37 2.63 -0.86
N ALA A 115 14.78 3.81 -0.65
CA ALA A 115 13.40 3.94 -0.20
C ALA A 115 12.39 3.46 -1.26
N VAL A 116 12.67 3.63 -2.55
CA VAL A 116 11.83 3.18 -3.66
C VAL A 116 11.98 1.66 -3.82
N LYS A 117 13.21 1.18 -3.85
CA LYS A 117 13.54 -0.24 -3.92
C LYS A 117 12.88 -1.04 -2.79
N ALA A 118 12.91 -0.54 -1.56
CA ALA A 118 12.25 -1.18 -0.42
C ALA A 118 10.73 -1.33 -0.61
N LYS A 119 10.07 -0.33 -1.19
CA LYS A 119 8.62 -0.39 -1.50
C LYS A 119 8.31 -1.37 -2.64
N ILE A 120 9.18 -1.49 -3.64
CA ILE A 120 9.04 -2.49 -4.71
C ILE A 120 9.21 -3.90 -4.14
N ILE A 121 10.20 -4.12 -3.28
CA ILE A 121 10.41 -5.39 -2.57
C ILE A 121 9.20 -5.74 -1.70
N GLU A 122 8.66 -4.78 -0.94
CA GLU A 122 7.41 -4.96 -0.20
C GLU A 122 6.28 -5.43 -1.12
N SER A 123 6.14 -4.78 -2.28
CA SER A 123 5.09 -5.10 -3.25
C SER A 123 5.23 -6.53 -3.76
N TYR A 124 6.40 -6.91 -4.24
CA TYR A 124 6.65 -8.27 -4.73
C TYR A 124 6.45 -9.33 -3.66
N ASN A 125 6.92 -9.10 -2.44
CA ASN A 125 6.76 -10.04 -1.33
C ASN A 125 5.27 -10.24 -0.94
N ASN A 126 4.46 -9.18 -0.93
CA ASN A 126 3.04 -9.31 -0.61
C ASN A 126 2.25 -10.00 -1.75
N ILE A 127 2.59 -9.71 -3.01
CA ILE A 127 2.01 -10.41 -4.17
C ILE A 127 2.38 -11.90 -4.12
N ALA A 128 3.65 -12.22 -3.89
CA ALA A 128 4.11 -13.60 -3.77
C ALA A 128 3.37 -14.35 -2.64
N ALA A 129 3.23 -13.71 -1.48
CA ALA A 129 2.54 -14.30 -0.34
C ALA A 129 1.07 -14.63 -0.64
N SER A 130 0.35 -13.79 -1.39
CA SER A 130 -1.05 -14.05 -1.76
C SER A 130 -1.20 -15.27 -2.68
N TYR A 131 -0.20 -15.55 -3.53
CA TYR A 131 -0.20 -16.73 -4.39
C TYR A 131 0.34 -18.00 -3.74
N ALA A 132 0.97 -17.92 -2.56
CA ALA A 132 1.70 -19.04 -1.95
C ALA A 132 0.85 -20.33 -1.78
N ASN A 133 -0.44 -20.18 -1.51
CA ASN A 133 -1.36 -21.30 -1.31
C ASN A 133 -2.18 -21.68 -2.57
N THR A 134 -2.23 -20.82 -3.57
CA THR A 134 -3.10 -20.98 -4.75
C THR A 134 -2.31 -21.24 -6.03
N ASP A 135 -1.13 -20.61 -6.18
CA ASP A 135 -0.25 -20.73 -7.34
C ASP A 135 1.22 -20.59 -6.92
N LYS A 136 1.80 -21.72 -6.51
CA LYS A 136 3.21 -21.77 -6.07
C LYS A 136 4.20 -21.29 -7.13
N VAL A 137 3.92 -21.53 -8.41
CA VAL A 137 4.80 -21.11 -9.51
C VAL A 137 4.85 -19.59 -9.57
N LYS A 138 3.69 -18.94 -9.55
CA LYS A 138 3.57 -17.50 -9.54
C LYS A 138 4.16 -16.87 -8.26
N ALA A 139 3.96 -17.50 -7.11
CA ALA A 139 4.57 -17.07 -5.86
C ALA A 139 6.10 -17.06 -5.95
N ILE A 140 6.71 -18.14 -6.46
CA ILE A 140 8.16 -18.26 -6.64
C ILE A 140 8.66 -17.21 -7.66
N GLU A 141 7.89 -16.94 -8.73
CA GLU A 141 8.25 -15.90 -9.70
C GLU A 141 8.40 -14.53 -9.03
N TYR A 142 7.42 -14.12 -8.21
CA TYR A 142 7.46 -12.83 -7.51
C TYR A 142 8.55 -12.78 -6.43
N PHE A 143 8.79 -13.86 -5.70
CA PHE A 143 9.92 -13.91 -4.77
C PHE A 143 11.27 -13.81 -5.53
N ASN A 144 11.40 -14.39 -6.71
CA ASN A 144 12.61 -14.20 -7.53
C ASN A 144 12.77 -12.74 -8.00
N LYS A 145 11.69 -12.01 -8.29
CA LYS A 145 11.75 -10.56 -8.55
C LYS A 145 12.26 -9.79 -7.32
N THR A 146 11.88 -10.20 -6.11
CA THR A 146 12.48 -9.66 -4.87
C THR A 146 13.97 -9.93 -4.82
N LEU A 147 14.40 -11.17 -5.07
CA LEU A 147 15.82 -11.55 -5.00
C LEU A 147 16.68 -10.89 -6.09
N ALA A 148 16.10 -10.51 -7.21
CA ALA A 148 16.78 -9.70 -8.24
C ALA A 148 17.12 -8.28 -7.75
N LEU A 149 16.32 -7.73 -6.81
CA LEU A 149 16.58 -6.44 -6.18
C LEU A 149 17.43 -6.55 -4.91
N ASP A 150 17.24 -7.61 -4.15
CA ASP A 150 17.90 -7.89 -2.87
C ASP A 150 18.15 -9.40 -2.73
N ALA A 151 19.30 -9.86 -3.22
CA ALA A 151 19.69 -11.27 -3.20
C ALA A 151 19.78 -11.87 -1.77
N ALA A 152 19.98 -11.03 -0.75
CA ALA A 152 20.06 -11.42 0.64
C ALA A 152 18.70 -11.41 1.36
N ASN A 153 17.59 -11.11 0.66
CA ASN A 153 16.26 -11.03 1.27
C ASN A 153 15.88 -12.37 1.91
N ALA A 154 15.90 -12.40 3.26
CA ALA A 154 15.70 -13.62 4.03
C ALA A 154 14.28 -14.18 3.80
N TYR A 155 13.25 -13.30 3.80
CA TYR A 155 11.86 -13.72 3.62
C TYR A 155 11.64 -14.42 2.28
N ALA A 156 12.11 -13.85 1.16
CA ALA A 156 11.98 -14.44 -0.15
C ALA A 156 12.76 -15.77 -0.27
N ASN A 157 14.00 -15.81 0.24
CA ASN A 157 14.82 -17.02 0.23
C ASN A 157 14.18 -18.18 1.01
N GLU A 158 13.66 -17.92 2.21
CA GLU A 158 13.00 -18.93 3.03
C GLU A 158 11.67 -19.40 2.42
N SER A 159 10.87 -18.45 1.93
CA SER A 159 9.59 -18.75 1.29
C SER A 159 9.75 -19.65 0.07
N ILE A 160 10.74 -19.40 -0.79
CA ILE A 160 11.03 -20.26 -1.97
C ILE A 160 11.42 -21.68 -1.54
N LYS A 161 12.18 -21.84 -0.44
CA LYS A 161 12.53 -23.18 0.06
C LYS A 161 11.33 -23.99 0.52
N ILE A 162 10.35 -23.29 1.15
CA ILE A 162 9.11 -23.93 1.64
C ILE A 162 8.17 -24.32 0.49
N LEU A 163 8.15 -23.51 -0.58
CA LEU A 163 7.25 -23.71 -1.73
C LEU A 163 7.70 -24.80 -2.69
N LYS A 164 9.00 -25.12 -2.72
CA LYS A 164 9.59 -26.22 -3.52
C LYS A 164 9.32 -27.59 -2.91
#